data_32b262bea0daa6b203ae4086fbabaa73
#
_entry.id   32b262bea0daa6b203ae4086fbabaa73
#
_cell.length_a   1.000
_cell.length_b   1.000
_cell.length_c   1.000
_cell.angle_alpha   90.00
_cell.angle_beta   90.00
_cell.angle_gamma   90.00
#
_symmetry.space_group_name_H-M   'P 1'
#
loop_
_entity.id
_entity.type
_entity.pdbx_description
1 polymer ?
#
loop_
_entity_poly.entity_id
_entity_poly.type
_entity_poly.pdbx_seq_one_letter_code
_entity_poly.pdbx_strand_id
1 'polypeptide(L)'
;MTDSPIFAKTYDFLFWLIPQTLKFPKSQRFVLAQRLHDAALNFHELLIRARKVRPNRGVLVEADVELEKVRLHLRLAHELRLLSTGQYEHASRAVVEIGRLLGGWLKRDPGGEPLAELRAGEPA
;
A
#
# COMPACT_ATOMS: atom_id res chain seq x y z
N MET A 1 7.56 0.62 -21.84
CA MET A 1 7.66 1.54 -20.71
C MET A 1 7.60 0.80 -19.40
N THR A 2 8.39 1.21 -18.48
CA THR A 2 8.49 0.56 -17.20
C THR A 2 7.55 1.22 -16.21
N ASP A 3 6.87 0.42 -15.40
CA ASP A 3 6.10 0.97 -14.30
C ASP A 3 7.03 1.67 -13.34
N SER A 4 6.49 2.63 -12.61
CA SER A 4 7.27 3.27 -11.57
C SER A 4 7.59 2.23 -10.49
N PRO A 5 8.66 2.45 -9.73
CA PRO A 5 9.10 1.45 -8.75
C PRO A 5 8.04 1.02 -7.75
N ILE A 6 7.05 1.88 -7.46
CA ILE A 6 6.05 1.54 -6.46
C ILE A 6 5.25 0.29 -6.85
N PHE A 7 5.00 0.09 -8.14
CA PHE A 7 4.24 -1.08 -8.59
C PHE A 7 5.04 -2.36 -8.39
N ALA A 8 6.32 -2.35 -8.75
CA ALA A 8 7.17 -3.52 -8.57
C ALA A 8 7.35 -3.83 -7.09
N LYS A 9 7.60 -2.80 -6.27
CA LYS A 9 7.81 -3.01 -4.83
C LYS A 9 6.55 -3.55 -4.16
N THR A 10 5.39 -3.06 -4.57
CA THR A 10 4.14 -3.51 -3.99
C THR A 10 3.85 -4.94 -4.41
N TYR A 11 4.11 -5.27 -5.67
CA TYR A 11 3.93 -6.64 -6.14
C TYR A 11 4.83 -7.61 -5.38
N ASP A 12 6.11 -7.23 -5.22
CA ASP A 12 7.06 -8.06 -4.49
C ASP A 12 6.62 -8.27 -3.05
N PHE A 13 6.09 -7.21 -2.43
CA PHE A 13 5.59 -7.31 -1.06
C PHE A 13 4.42 -8.28 -0.98
N LEU A 14 3.47 -8.18 -1.91
CA LEU A 14 2.34 -9.10 -1.95
C LEU A 14 2.79 -10.55 -2.14
N PHE A 15 3.73 -10.74 -3.06
CA PHE A 15 4.24 -12.07 -3.36
C PHE A 15 4.91 -12.70 -2.14
N TRP A 16 5.57 -11.89 -1.34
CA TRP A 16 6.18 -12.35 -0.10
C TRP A 16 5.13 -12.56 1.00
N LEU A 17 4.20 -11.63 1.13
CA LEU A 17 3.26 -11.57 2.25
C LEU A 17 2.29 -12.75 2.27
N ILE A 18 1.71 -13.07 1.13
CA ILE A 18 0.64 -14.08 1.08
C ILE A 18 1.11 -15.42 1.60
N PRO A 19 2.26 -15.96 1.16
CA PRO A 19 2.73 -17.22 1.73
C PRO A 19 2.99 -17.18 3.24
N GLN A 20 3.43 -16.01 3.75
CA GLN A 20 3.69 -15.89 5.18
C GLN A 20 2.41 -16.02 5.99
N THR A 21 1.33 -15.37 5.53
CA THR A 21 0.07 -15.40 6.26
C THR A 21 -0.63 -16.75 6.17
N LEU A 22 -0.36 -17.52 5.14
CA LEU A 22 -0.92 -18.88 5.04
C LEU A 22 -0.39 -19.78 6.13
N LYS A 23 0.70 -19.42 6.77
CA LYS A 23 1.27 -20.18 7.88
C LYS A 23 0.65 -19.81 9.22
N PHE A 24 -0.20 -18.80 9.27
CA PHE A 24 -0.89 -18.44 10.50
C PHE A 24 -1.79 -19.58 10.95
N PRO A 25 -1.96 -19.79 12.28
CA PRO A 25 -2.92 -20.81 12.75
C PRO A 25 -4.29 -20.57 12.16
N LYS A 26 -5.03 -21.64 11.94
CA LYS A 26 -6.32 -21.58 11.29
C LYS A 26 -7.25 -20.56 11.95
N SER A 27 -7.23 -20.51 13.28
CA SER A 27 -8.09 -19.59 14.01
C SER A 27 -7.79 -18.11 13.69
N GLN A 28 -6.57 -17.79 13.23
CA GLN A 28 -6.17 -16.42 12.94
C GLN A 28 -6.25 -16.07 11.45
N ARG A 29 -6.43 -17.08 10.59
CA ARG A 29 -6.44 -16.83 9.16
C ARG A 29 -7.64 -16.00 8.72
N PHE A 30 -8.79 -16.24 9.32
CA PHE A 30 -9.99 -15.51 8.93
C PHE A 30 -10.08 -14.15 9.58
N VAL A 31 -9.40 -13.94 10.71
CA VAL A 31 -9.49 -12.68 11.42
C VAL A 31 -8.41 -11.72 10.96
N LEU A 32 -7.16 -12.15 11.00
CA LEU A 32 -6.05 -11.24 10.76
C LEU A 32 -5.46 -11.40 9.37
N ALA A 33 -5.23 -12.64 8.92
CA ALA A 33 -4.64 -12.84 7.59
C ALA A 33 -5.53 -12.28 6.50
N GLN A 34 -6.84 -12.49 6.60
CA GLN A 34 -7.76 -11.99 5.59
C GLN A 34 -7.72 -10.46 5.51
N ARG A 35 -7.72 -9.80 6.66
CA ARG A 35 -7.69 -8.34 6.68
C ARG A 35 -6.38 -7.80 6.13
N LEU A 36 -5.28 -8.49 6.43
CA LEU A 36 -3.98 -8.08 5.93
C LEU A 36 -3.92 -8.23 4.42
N HIS A 37 -4.43 -9.34 3.89
CA HIS A 37 -4.52 -9.54 2.45
C HIS A 37 -5.38 -8.46 1.80
N ASP A 38 -6.56 -8.21 2.37
CA ASP A 38 -7.50 -7.25 1.80
C ASP A 38 -6.87 -5.87 1.74
N ALA A 39 -6.24 -5.43 2.81
CA ALA A 39 -5.63 -4.11 2.83
C ALA A 39 -4.49 -4.01 1.82
N ALA A 40 -3.64 -5.02 1.74
CA ALA A 40 -2.50 -5.00 0.83
C ALA A 40 -2.96 -5.05 -0.63
N LEU A 41 -3.94 -5.89 -0.93
CA LEU A 41 -4.47 -5.98 -2.29
C LEU A 41 -5.23 -4.72 -2.67
N ASN A 42 -6.03 -4.18 -1.74
CA ASN A 42 -6.73 -2.92 -1.99
C ASN A 42 -5.74 -1.80 -2.27
N PHE A 43 -4.64 -1.77 -1.53
CA PHE A 43 -3.61 -0.77 -1.76
C PHE A 43 -3.11 -0.84 -3.20
N HIS A 44 -2.78 -2.05 -3.66
CA HIS A 44 -2.25 -2.23 -5.01
C HIS A 44 -3.28 -1.82 -6.06
N GLU A 45 -4.53 -2.21 -5.84
CA GLU A 45 -5.62 -1.88 -6.77
C GLU A 45 -5.84 -0.38 -6.85
N LEU A 46 -5.71 0.32 -5.72
CA LEU A 46 -5.84 1.78 -5.71
C LEU A 46 -4.70 2.45 -6.47
N LEU A 47 -3.50 1.87 -6.42
CA LEU A 47 -2.39 2.40 -7.22
C LEU A 47 -2.68 2.26 -8.70
N ILE A 48 -3.26 1.12 -9.10
CA ILE A 48 -3.64 0.92 -10.50
C ILE A 48 -4.68 1.96 -10.90
N ARG A 49 -5.67 2.18 -10.03
CA ARG A 49 -6.71 3.16 -10.31
C ARG A 49 -6.13 4.57 -10.41
N ALA A 50 -5.21 4.92 -9.51
CA ALA A 50 -4.59 6.24 -9.52
C ALA A 50 -3.81 6.50 -10.80
N ARG A 51 -3.27 5.44 -11.40
CA ARG A 51 -2.54 5.57 -12.66
C ARG A 51 -3.47 5.85 -13.83
N LYS A 52 -4.74 5.46 -13.69
CA LYS A 52 -5.70 5.51 -14.81
C LYS A 52 -6.64 6.71 -14.78
N VAL A 53 -6.84 7.31 -13.64
CA VAL A 53 -7.86 8.37 -13.50
C VAL A 53 -7.23 9.71 -13.15
N ARG A 54 -7.95 10.77 -13.47
CA ARG A 54 -7.61 12.14 -13.10
C ARG A 54 -8.90 12.83 -12.69
N PRO A 55 -8.93 13.57 -11.61
CA PRO A 55 -7.84 13.74 -10.65
C PRO A 55 -7.66 12.48 -9.82
N ASN A 56 -6.47 12.24 -9.30
CA ASN A 56 -6.21 11.00 -8.59
C ASN A 56 -5.75 11.18 -7.13
N ARG A 57 -5.73 12.44 -6.63
CA ARG A 57 -5.25 12.64 -5.27
C ARG A 57 -6.11 11.91 -4.25
N GLY A 58 -7.43 11.93 -4.41
CA GLY A 58 -8.32 11.20 -3.50
C GLY A 58 -8.03 9.71 -3.48
N VAL A 59 -7.74 9.15 -4.66
CA VAL A 59 -7.41 7.74 -4.77
C VAL A 59 -6.09 7.44 -4.06
N LEU A 60 -5.09 8.33 -4.22
CA LEU A 60 -3.81 8.15 -3.57
C LEU A 60 -3.93 8.27 -2.05
N VAL A 61 -4.81 9.15 -1.56
CA VAL A 61 -5.07 9.26 -0.13
C VAL A 61 -5.73 7.98 0.39
N GLU A 62 -6.67 7.42 -0.37
CA GLU A 62 -7.25 6.15 0.01
C GLU A 62 -6.21 5.03 0.05
N ALA A 63 -5.27 5.06 -0.91
CA ALA A 63 -4.19 4.08 -0.90
C ALA A 63 -3.34 4.23 0.37
N ASP A 64 -3.09 5.47 0.79
CA ASP A 64 -2.33 5.70 2.02
C ASP A 64 -3.06 5.14 3.24
N VAL A 65 -4.38 5.25 3.27
CA VAL A 65 -5.18 4.67 4.35
C VAL A 65 -5.03 3.14 4.36
N GLU A 66 -5.09 2.51 3.19
CA GLU A 66 -4.92 1.06 3.12
C GLU A 66 -3.52 0.64 3.57
N LEU A 67 -2.50 1.43 3.23
CA LEU A 67 -1.14 1.14 3.67
C LEU A 67 -1.02 1.25 5.19
N GLU A 68 -1.73 2.21 5.78
CA GLU A 68 -1.75 2.34 7.24
C GLU A 68 -2.39 1.12 7.88
N LYS A 69 -3.45 0.59 7.27
CA LYS A 69 -4.07 -0.63 7.74
C LYS A 69 -3.10 -1.81 7.68
N VAL A 70 -2.30 -1.87 6.61
CA VAL A 70 -1.27 -2.91 6.51
C VAL A 70 -0.30 -2.80 7.68
N ARG A 71 0.15 -1.58 7.98
CA ARG A 71 1.07 -1.37 9.11
C ARG A 71 0.47 -1.84 10.42
N LEU A 72 -0.79 -1.49 10.66
CA LEU A 72 -1.48 -1.90 11.88
C LEU A 72 -1.56 -3.41 11.98
N HIS A 73 -1.97 -4.07 10.92
CA HIS A 73 -2.16 -5.51 10.96
C HIS A 73 -0.83 -6.27 11.05
N LEU A 74 0.23 -5.73 10.44
CA LEU A 74 1.56 -6.33 10.59
C LEU A 74 2.02 -6.24 12.04
N ARG A 75 1.81 -5.10 12.68
CA ARG A 75 2.19 -4.92 14.07
C ARG A 75 1.41 -5.88 14.98
N LEU A 76 0.10 -6.00 14.74
CA LEU A 76 -0.71 -6.95 15.50
C LEU A 76 -0.22 -8.38 15.32
N ALA A 77 0.09 -8.75 14.08
CA ALA A 77 0.58 -10.09 13.80
C ALA A 77 1.88 -10.37 14.53
N HIS A 78 2.76 -9.38 14.58
CA HIS A 78 4.02 -9.53 15.29
C HIS A 78 3.81 -9.65 16.79
N GLU A 79 2.97 -8.78 17.36
CA GLU A 79 2.74 -8.79 18.79
C GLU A 79 1.98 -10.04 19.23
N LEU A 80 1.16 -10.60 18.36
CA LEU A 80 0.49 -11.87 18.63
C LEU A 80 1.36 -13.07 18.29
N ARG A 81 2.61 -12.84 17.90
CA ARG A 81 3.59 -13.88 17.62
C ARG A 81 3.22 -14.75 16.41
N LEU A 82 2.49 -14.17 15.48
CA LEU A 82 2.18 -14.82 14.22
C LEU A 82 3.27 -14.60 13.18
N LEU A 83 4.01 -13.49 13.32
CA LEU A 83 5.20 -13.22 12.52
C LEU A 83 6.39 -13.16 13.45
N SER A 84 7.51 -13.73 13.01
CA SER A 84 8.76 -13.60 13.75
C SER A 84 9.26 -12.17 13.64
N THR A 85 10.23 -11.82 14.51
CA THR A 85 10.84 -10.49 14.46
C THR A 85 11.48 -10.25 13.09
N GLY A 86 12.16 -11.25 12.53
CA GLY A 86 12.77 -11.11 11.21
C GLY A 86 11.75 -10.89 10.11
N GLN A 87 10.66 -11.63 10.15
CA GLN A 87 9.58 -11.45 9.18
C GLN A 87 8.94 -10.07 9.31
N TYR A 88 8.72 -9.63 10.53
CA TYR A 88 8.13 -8.32 10.77
C TYR A 88 9.06 -7.20 10.30
N GLU A 89 10.35 -7.34 10.54
CA GLU A 89 11.33 -6.35 10.10
C GLU A 89 11.38 -6.29 8.58
N HIS A 90 11.35 -7.45 7.92
CA HIS A 90 11.33 -7.50 6.47
C HIS A 90 10.10 -6.78 5.92
N ALA A 91 8.93 -7.09 6.47
CA ALA A 91 7.68 -6.47 6.04
C ALA A 91 7.69 -4.98 6.29
N SER A 92 8.19 -4.57 7.45
CA SER A 92 8.22 -3.15 7.81
C SER A 92 9.11 -2.35 6.88
N ARG A 93 10.26 -2.89 6.52
CA ARG A 93 11.16 -2.20 5.59
C ARG A 93 10.49 -2.04 4.22
N ALA A 94 9.80 -3.09 3.76
CA ALA A 94 9.09 -3.02 2.49
C ALA A 94 8.02 -1.94 2.53
N VAL A 95 7.24 -1.89 3.60
CA VAL A 95 6.15 -0.92 3.73
C VAL A 95 6.68 0.50 3.85
N VAL A 96 7.81 0.69 4.55
CA VAL A 96 8.44 2.01 4.64
C VAL A 96 8.85 2.49 3.25
N GLU A 97 9.46 1.61 2.47
CA GLU A 97 9.89 1.99 1.12
C GLU A 97 8.69 2.31 0.24
N ILE A 98 7.64 1.48 0.30
CA ILE A 98 6.42 1.73 -0.47
C ILE A 98 5.79 3.05 -0.06
N GLY A 99 5.75 3.33 1.24
CA GLY A 99 5.18 4.60 1.72
C GLY A 99 5.98 5.80 1.25
N ARG A 100 7.30 5.67 1.18
CA ARG A 100 8.14 6.74 0.68
C ARG A 100 7.87 7.01 -0.79
N LEU A 101 7.70 5.94 -1.57
CA LEU A 101 7.40 6.08 -2.99
C LEU A 101 6.01 6.69 -3.20
N LEU A 102 5.05 6.32 -2.37
CA LEU A 102 3.72 6.91 -2.44
C LEU A 102 3.77 8.41 -2.13
N GLY A 103 4.53 8.79 -1.11
CA GLY A 103 4.71 10.20 -0.78
C GLY A 103 5.34 10.98 -1.92
N GLY A 104 6.31 10.35 -2.61
CA GLY A 104 6.91 10.97 -3.78
C GLY A 104 5.91 11.19 -4.90
N TRP A 105 5.03 10.22 -5.12
CA TRP A 105 3.98 10.36 -6.13
C TRP A 105 3.06 11.53 -5.80
N LEU A 106 2.62 11.60 -4.54
CA LEU A 106 1.76 12.69 -4.10
C LEU A 106 2.41 14.06 -4.30
N LYS A 107 3.72 14.14 -4.09
CA LYS A 107 4.45 15.39 -4.30
C LYS A 107 4.56 15.76 -5.77
N ARG A 108 4.82 14.77 -6.62
CA ARG A 108 5.03 15.04 -8.05
C ARG A 108 3.73 15.42 -8.75
N ASP A 109 2.61 14.98 -8.20
CA ASP A 109 1.31 15.21 -8.83
C ASP A 109 0.35 15.78 -7.80
N PRO A 110 0.62 16.99 -7.30
CA PRO A 110 -0.20 17.56 -6.23
C PRO A 110 -1.63 17.72 -6.70
N GLY A 111 -2.56 17.23 -5.90
CA GLY A 111 -3.96 17.28 -6.24
C GLY A 111 -4.40 16.20 -7.21
N GLY A 112 -3.44 15.55 -7.90
CA GLY A 112 -3.77 14.50 -8.84
C GLY A 112 -4.52 14.99 -10.06
N GLU A 113 -4.40 16.29 -10.38
CA GLU A 113 -5.07 16.89 -11.51
C GLU A 113 -4.07 17.32 -12.55
N PRO A 114 -4.46 17.37 -13.82
CA PRO A 114 -3.58 17.91 -14.83
C PRO A 114 -3.19 19.33 -14.47
N LEU A 115 -1.91 19.66 -14.71
CA LEU A 115 -1.40 20.96 -14.35
C LEU A 115 -2.18 22.09 -14.99
N ALA A 116 -2.65 21.88 -16.21
CA ALA A 116 -3.44 22.90 -16.89
C ALA A 116 -4.70 23.23 -16.11
N GLU A 117 -5.35 22.23 -15.55
CA GLU A 117 -6.54 22.43 -14.75
C GLU A 117 -6.24 23.16 -13.45
N LEU A 118 -5.11 22.82 -12.85
CA LEU A 118 -4.72 23.50 -11.63
C LEU A 118 -4.51 24.98 -11.86
N ARG A 119 -3.94 25.32 -13.00
CA ARG A 119 -3.70 26.72 -13.30
C ARG A 119 -4.92 27.44 -13.81
N ALA A 120 -5.80 26.75 -14.42
CA ALA A 120 -7.04 27.35 -14.88
C ALA A 120 -7.99 27.54 -13.72
N GLY A 121 -7.90 26.72 -12.87
CA GLY A 121 -8.74 26.80 -11.77
C GLY A 121 -7.99 27.12 -10.52
N GLU A 122 -7.56 27.03 -11.12
CA GLU A 122 -7.34 26.83 -10.49
C GLU A 122 -7.31 27.30 -10.29
N PRO A 123 -7.58 27.67 -10.34
CA PRO A 123 -7.51 27.73 -10.32
C PRO A 123 -7.11 27.62 -10.00
N ALA A 124 -6.89 27.91 -9.96
CA ALA A 124 -6.62 27.66 -9.81
C ALA A 124 -6.18 27.39 -9.50
#